data_2c744fe171149f417b5007d8036de094
#
_entry.id   2c744fe171149f417b5007d8036de094
#
_cell.length_a   1.000
_cell.length_b   1.000
_cell.length_c   1.000
_cell.angle_alpha   90.00
_cell.angle_beta   90.00
_cell.angle_gamma   90.00
#
_symmetry.space_group_name_H-M   'P 1'
#
loop_
_entity.id
_entity.type
_entity.pdbx_description
1 polymer ?
#
loop_
_entity_poly.entity_id
_entity_poly.type
_entity_poly.pdbx_seq_one_letter_code
_entity_poly.pdbx_strand_id
1 'polypeptide(L)'
;MNKSRTLLNSAIVLYFVICLEILIMISPFAGFFYSAFNPVLLGLAKYPETRWLSSFFFTHLLVPPNDFLKFIRIMGSVLFVLGMVVFLICALQVYASKFFKTGPALKGLYSRIRHPQYLSLAVAGIGLAILWPRFLVVILWISMVFVYYLLARDEERRMQKQHPETYPEYIKTTGMLLPKRVEDAIHFSTGGGKAAAFIVVAALAVGGAFLLRDYTVHHLPVWAESNIVALPIVPGDQGMLEFRMADILQVP
;
A
#
# COMPACT_ATOMS: atom_id res chain seq x y z
N MET A 1 -18.63 16.63 18.24
CA MET A 1 -17.92 15.37 17.91
C MET A 1 -16.53 15.72 17.44
N ASN A 2 -15.50 15.23 18.09
CA ASN A 2 -14.12 15.73 17.91
C ASN A 2 -13.56 15.21 16.56
N LYS A 3 -13.37 16.08 15.55
CA LYS A 3 -12.84 15.73 14.20
C LYS A 3 -11.61 14.82 14.24
N SER A 4 -10.76 15.01 15.26
CA SER A 4 -9.56 14.19 15.49
C SER A 4 -9.91 12.73 15.84
N ARG A 5 -10.92 12.49 16.66
CA ARG A 5 -11.37 11.12 16.98
C ARG A 5 -11.98 10.43 15.77
N THR A 6 -12.71 11.16 14.95
CA THR A 6 -13.32 10.60 13.72
C THR A 6 -12.22 10.21 12.71
N LEU A 7 -11.20 11.06 12.50
CA LEU A 7 -10.07 10.75 11.61
C LEU A 7 -9.24 9.57 12.11
N LEU A 8 -8.99 9.52 13.44
CA LEU A 8 -8.28 8.39 14.04
C LEU A 8 -9.07 7.09 13.91
N ASN A 9 -10.37 7.11 14.17
CA ASN A 9 -11.22 5.95 14.01
C ASN A 9 -11.29 5.50 12.54
N SER A 10 -11.38 6.42 11.60
CA SER A 10 -11.36 6.10 10.16
C SER A 10 -10.05 5.46 9.73
N ALA A 11 -8.91 5.96 10.23
CA ALA A 11 -7.60 5.36 9.96
C ALA A 11 -7.49 3.96 10.57
N ILE A 12 -7.96 3.77 11.82
CA ILE A 12 -7.97 2.45 12.49
C ILE A 12 -8.85 1.47 11.72
N VAL A 13 -10.05 1.88 11.28
CA VAL A 13 -10.94 1.02 10.50
C VAL A 13 -10.29 0.65 9.16
N LEU A 14 -9.71 1.62 8.45
CA LEU A 14 -9.03 1.38 7.18
C LEU A 14 -7.85 0.40 7.35
N TYR A 15 -7.04 0.60 8.39
CA TYR A 15 -5.96 -0.33 8.74
C TYR A 15 -6.46 -1.71 9.11
N PHE A 16 -7.51 -1.77 9.91
CA PHE A 16 -8.11 -3.04 10.29
C PHE A 16 -8.59 -3.80 9.07
N VAL A 17 -9.25 -3.13 8.11
CA VAL A 17 -9.69 -3.76 6.85
C VAL A 17 -8.49 -4.27 6.04
N ILE A 18 -7.42 -3.47 5.90
CA ILE A 18 -6.21 -3.87 5.18
C ILE A 18 -5.51 -5.05 5.89
N CYS A 19 -5.32 -4.96 7.22
CA CYS A 19 -4.71 -6.06 8.00
C CYS A 19 -5.57 -7.32 7.97
N LEU A 20 -6.87 -7.16 8.02
CA LEU A 20 -7.82 -8.25 7.94
C LEU A 20 -7.74 -8.92 6.57
N GLU A 21 -7.67 -8.17 5.49
CA GLU A 21 -7.49 -8.69 4.12
C GLU A 21 -6.19 -9.48 3.98
N ILE A 22 -5.08 -9.04 4.62
CA ILE A 22 -3.82 -9.80 4.67
C ILE A 22 -3.97 -11.09 5.48
N LEU A 23 -4.53 -10.98 6.69
CA LEU A 23 -4.66 -12.10 7.63
C LEU A 23 -5.48 -13.25 7.05
N ILE A 24 -6.47 -12.87 6.24
CA ILE A 24 -7.38 -13.77 5.54
C ILE A 24 -6.65 -14.60 4.49
N MET A 25 -5.71 -14.00 3.79
CA MET A 25 -5.01 -14.69 2.70
C MET A 25 -3.91 -15.63 3.19
N ILE A 26 -3.38 -15.40 4.37
CA ILE A 26 -2.35 -16.25 4.97
C ILE A 26 -2.97 -17.39 5.80
N SER A 27 -4.27 -17.28 6.12
CA SER A 27 -4.94 -18.19 7.04
C SER A 27 -5.76 -19.25 6.32
N PRO A 28 -6.00 -20.44 6.95
CA PRO A 28 -6.95 -21.42 6.45
C PRO A 28 -8.39 -20.90 6.37
N PHE A 29 -8.66 -19.72 6.93
CA PHE A 29 -9.92 -19.00 6.81
C PHE A 29 -10.04 -18.12 5.53
N ALA A 30 -9.04 -18.14 4.65
CA ALA A 30 -9.09 -17.41 3.37
C ALA A 30 -10.37 -17.70 2.59
N GLY A 31 -10.78 -18.98 2.53
CA GLY A 31 -12.02 -19.37 1.86
C GLY A 31 -13.28 -18.76 2.47
N PHE A 32 -13.38 -18.71 3.80
CA PHE A 32 -14.49 -18.05 4.51
C PHE A 32 -14.55 -16.56 4.20
N PHE A 33 -13.41 -15.92 4.17
CA PHE A 33 -13.33 -14.48 3.98
C PHE A 33 -13.59 -14.07 2.53
N TYR A 34 -13.09 -14.84 1.57
CA TYR A 34 -13.48 -14.65 0.18
C TYR A 34 -15.00 -14.78 0.01
N SER A 35 -15.63 -15.69 0.73
CA SER A 35 -17.09 -15.82 0.74
C SER A 35 -17.79 -14.58 1.30
N ALA A 36 -17.22 -13.94 2.33
CA ALA A 36 -17.79 -12.73 2.94
C ALA A 36 -17.59 -11.48 2.08
N PHE A 37 -16.40 -11.29 1.46
CA PHE A 37 -16.08 -10.12 0.64
C PHE A 37 -16.39 -10.30 -0.84
N ASN A 38 -16.53 -11.52 -1.31
CA ASN A 38 -16.85 -11.80 -2.70
C ASN A 38 -18.12 -11.06 -3.21
N PRO A 39 -19.21 -10.93 -2.44
CA PRO A 39 -20.36 -10.15 -2.87
C PRO A 39 -20.03 -8.69 -3.20
N VAL A 40 -19.13 -8.06 -2.42
CA VAL A 40 -18.69 -6.68 -2.67
C VAL A 40 -17.86 -6.60 -3.94
N LEU A 41 -16.91 -7.52 -4.12
CA LEU A 41 -16.08 -7.58 -5.32
C LEU A 41 -16.91 -7.88 -6.58
N LEU A 42 -17.88 -8.78 -6.48
CA LEU A 42 -18.83 -9.07 -7.57
C LEU A 42 -19.73 -7.87 -7.86
N GLY A 43 -20.14 -7.13 -6.83
CA GLY A 43 -20.87 -5.87 -6.97
C GLY A 43 -20.07 -4.83 -7.76
N LEU A 44 -18.79 -4.65 -7.44
CA LEU A 44 -17.88 -3.78 -8.18
C LEU A 44 -17.65 -4.26 -9.61
N ALA A 45 -17.56 -5.58 -9.82
CA ALA A 45 -17.33 -6.16 -11.14
C ALA A 45 -18.53 -6.06 -12.07
N LYS A 46 -19.75 -5.87 -11.53
CA LYS A 46 -21.01 -5.81 -12.28
C LYS A 46 -21.10 -4.55 -13.16
N TYR A 47 -20.54 -3.42 -12.70
CA TYR A 47 -20.64 -2.15 -13.41
C TYR A 47 -19.33 -1.85 -14.16
N PRO A 48 -19.37 -1.42 -15.43
CA PRO A 48 -18.20 -1.12 -16.24
C PRO A 48 -17.26 -0.11 -15.59
N GLU A 49 -17.81 0.89 -14.90
CA GLU A 49 -17.07 1.99 -14.27
C GLU A 49 -16.24 1.53 -13.06
N THR A 50 -16.67 0.49 -12.35
CA THR A 50 -16.03 0.00 -11.14
C THR A 50 -15.35 -1.36 -11.29
N ARG A 51 -15.59 -2.06 -12.40
CA ARG A 51 -15.07 -3.40 -12.68
C ARG A 51 -13.55 -3.49 -12.52
N TRP A 52 -12.83 -2.47 -12.95
CA TRP A 52 -11.38 -2.44 -12.86
C TRP A 52 -10.86 -2.47 -11.42
N LEU A 53 -11.63 -1.95 -10.44
CA LEU A 53 -11.25 -1.95 -9.03
C LEU A 53 -11.12 -3.37 -8.45
N SER A 54 -11.98 -4.29 -8.89
CA SER A 54 -11.94 -5.68 -8.44
C SER A 54 -10.85 -6.51 -9.13
N SER A 55 -10.28 -6.00 -10.23
CA SER A 55 -9.29 -6.74 -11.01
C SER A 55 -7.89 -6.66 -10.41
N PHE A 56 -7.07 -7.66 -10.73
CA PHE A 56 -5.65 -7.67 -10.39
C PHE A 56 -4.84 -6.95 -11.47
N PHE A 57 -3.81 -6.23 -11.05
CA PHE A 57 -2.86 -5.61 -11.97
C PHE A 57 -1.52 -6.37 -12.06
N PHE A 58 -1.34 -7.40 -11.24
CA PHE A 58 -0.15 -8.23 -11.17
C PHE A 58 -0.53 -9.65 -10.75
N THR A 59 0.37 -10.63 -10.95
CA THR A 59 0.11 -12.02 -10.53
C THR A 59 0.08 -12.14 -9.02
N HIS A 60 -0.95 -12.79 -8.48
CA HIS A 60 -1.17 -12.85 -7.05
C HIS A 60 -0.62 -14.13 -6.39
N LEU A 61 -1.09 -15.28 -6.78
CA LEU A 61 -0.72 -16.54 -6.11
C LEU A 61 0.52 -17.22 -6.71
N LEU A 62 0.79 -16.96 -7.99
CA LEU A 62 1.87 -17.61 -8.73
C LEU A 62 3.08 -16.69 -8.83
N VAL A 63 4.28 -17.26 -8.68
CA VAL A 63 5.51 -16.55 -9.03
C VAL A 63 5.63 -16.58 -10.55
N PRO A 64 5.54 -15.43 -11.22
CA PRO A 64 5.61 -15.40 -12.67
C PRO A 64 7.00 -15.86 -13.16
N PRO A 65 7.09 -16.56 -14.32
CA PRO A 65 8.36 -17.00 -14.87
C PRO A 65 9.22 -15.86 -15.46
N ASN A 66 8.83 -14.61 -15.27
CA ASN A 66 9.52 -13.41 -15.74
C ASN A 66 10.35 -12.79 -14.59
N ASP A 67 11.65 -12.55 -14.82
CA ASP A 67 12.56 -12.07 -13.78
C ASP A 67 12.26 -10.65 -13.30
N PHE A 68 11.76 -9.77 -14.17
CA PHE A 68 11.32 -8.44 -13.78
C PHE A 68 10.11 -8.53 -12.83
N LEU A 69 9.14 -9.38 -13.13
CA LEU A 69 7.96 -9.57 -12.27
C LEU A 69 8.34 -10.22 -10.94
N LYS A 70 9.30 -11.16 -10.93
CA LYS A 70 9.89 -11.70 -9.69
C LYS A 70 10.54 -10.61 -8.84
N PHE A 71 11.33 -9.74 -9.49
CA PHE A 71 11.97 -8.61 -8.83
C PHE A 71 10.93 -7.67 -8.17
N ILE A 72 9.87 -7.29 -8.90
CA ILE A 72 8.79 -6.44 -8.34
C ILE A 72 8.18 -7.10 -7.10
N ARG A 73 7.92 -8.41 -7.13
CA ARG A 73 7.37 -9.14 -5.98
C ARG A 73 8.31 -9.16 -4.77
N ILE A 74 9.61 -9.38 -5.01
CA ILE A 74 10.63 -9.31 -3.95
C ILE A 74 10.66 -7.89 -3.36
N MET A 75 10.66 -6.86 -4.21
CA MET A 75 10.62 -5.47 -3.75
C MET A 75 9.37 -5.17 -2.92
N GLY A 76 8.20 -5.71 -3.31
CA GLY A 76 6.99 -5.60 -2.50
C GLY A 76 7.17 -6.16 -1.08
N SER A 77 7.76 -7.35 -0.96
CA SER A 77 8.06 -7.98 0.33
C SER A 77 9.06 -7.15 1.14
N VAL A 78 10.13 -6.68 0.53
CA VAL A 78 11.15 -5.84 1.17
C VAL A 78 10.55 -4.54 1.69
N LEU A 79 9.77 -3.83 0.87
CA LEU A 79 9.13 -2.57 1.26
C LEU A 79 8.14 -2.80 2.43
N PHE A 80 7.36 -3.88 2.39
CA PHE A 80 6.45 -4.21 3.47
C PHE A 80 7.18 -4.46 4.78
N VAL A 81 8.19 -5.34 4.78
CA VAL A 81 8.95 -5.68 5.98
C VAL A 81 9.71 -4.47 6.52
N LEU A 82 10.44 -3.74 5.68
CA LEU A 82 11.17 -2.54 6.10
C LEU A 82 10.23 -1.47 6.67
N GLY A 83 9.12 -1.19 5.99
CA GLY A 83 8.13 -0.23 6.46
C GLY A 83 7.55 -0.63 7.81
N MET A 84 7.22 -1.91 8.02
CA MET A 84 6.71 -2.42 9.30
C MET A 84 7.76 -2.37 10.41
N VAL A 85 9.01 -2.73 10.14
CA VAL A 85 10.10 -2.67 11.12
C VAL A 85 10.33 -1.22 11.56
N VAL A 86 10.43 -0.28 10.63
CA VAL A 86 10.59 1.14 10.93
C VAL A 86 9.39 1.69 11.71
N PHE A 87 8.18 1.30 11.32
CA PHE A 87 6.97 1.66 12.07
C PHE A 87 7.03 1.18 13.52
N LEU A 88 7.38 -0.09 13.76
CA LEU A 88 7.48 -0.65 15.10
C LEU A 88 8.53 0.07 15.94
N ILE A 89 9.69 0.40 15.38
CA ILE A 89 10.74 1.17 16.06
C ILE A 89 10.20 2.55 16.46
N CYS A 90 9.54 3.26 15.54
CA CYS A 90 8.94 4.57 15.82
C CYS A 90 7.83 4.48 16.88
N ALA A 91 6.95 3.48 16.79
CA ALA A 91 5.89 3.25 17.75
C ALA A 91 6.45 2.97 19.14
N LEU A 92 7.42 2.06 19.26
CA LEU A 92 8.08 1.76 20.53
C LEU A 92 8.72 3.00 21.14
N GLN A 93 9.38 3.86 20.35
CA GLN A 93 9.96 5.09 20.82
C GLN A 93 8.91 6.05 21.39
N VAL A 94 7.76 6.21 20.70
CA VAL A 94 6.67 7.08 21.19
C VAL A 94 6.05 6.52 22.46
N TYR A 95 5.75 5.21 22.49
CA TYR A 95 5.16 4.58 23.66
C TYR A 95 6.12 4.59 24.87
N ALA A 96 7.40 4.34 24.66
CA ALA A 96 8.41 4.45 25.70
C ALA A 96 8.48 5.89 26.27
N SER A 97 8.50 6.91 25.41
CA SER A 97 8.51 8.31 25.83
C SER A 97 7.26 8.67 26.65
N LYS A 98 6.09 8.15 26.28
CA LYS A 98 4.84 8.33 27.04
C LYS A 98 4.86 7.61 28.38
N PHE A 99 5.33 6.38 28.42
CA PHE A 99 5.39 5.56 29.63
C PHE A 99 6.36 6.14 30.66
N PHE A 100 7.56 6.52 30.22
CA PHE A 100 8.59 7.10 31.08
C PHE A 100 8.43 8.61 31.31
N LYS A 101 7.39 9.25 30.74
CA LYS A 101 7.11 10.69 30.85
C LYS A 101 8.31 11.59 30.48
N THR A 102 9.12 11.17 29.51
CA THR A 102 10.33 11.89 29.08
C THR A 102 10.05 13.06 28.11
N GLY A 103 8.78 13.35 27.83
CA GLY A 103 8.37 14.37 26.87
C GLY A 103 8.19 13.82 25.44
N PRO A 104 8.06 14.70 24.44
CA PRO A 104 7.88 14.29 23.07
C PRO A 104 9.10 13.55 22.50
N ALA A 105 8.87 12.54 21.66
CA ALA A 105 9.93 11.80 20.99
C ALA A 105 10.55 12.67 19.88
N LEU A 106 11.71 13.27 20.12
CA LEU A 106 12.40 14.17 19.18
C LEU A 106 13.74 13.61 18.68
N LYS A 107 14.12 12.39 19.10
CA LYS A 107 15.40 11.75 18.76
C LYS A 107 15.26 10.72 17.64
N GLY A 108 16.39 10.29 17.07
CA GLY A 108 16.43 9.27 16.03
C GLY A 108 15.78 9.77 14.73
N LEU A 109 14.83 9.03 14.17
CA LEU A 109 14.12 9.42 12.94
C LEU A 109 13.30 10.71 13.13
N TYR A 110 12.78 10.94 14.34
CA TYR A 110 12.04 12.16 14.68
C TYR A 110 12.90 13.44 14.65
N SER A 111 14.23 13.33 14.70
CA SER A 111 15.09 14.50 14.51
C SER A 111 15.15 15.03 13.07
N ARG A 112 14.65 14.27 12.09
CA ARG A 112 14.66 14.65 10.68
C ARG A 112 13.27 14.80 10.09
N ILE A 113 12.33 13.98 10.56
CA ILE A 113 10.95 13.88 10.06
C ILE A 113 10.03 13.85 11.28
N ARG A 114 8.95 14.65 11.27
CA ARG A 114 8.03 14.74 12.41
C ARG A 114 7.10 13.54 12.53
N HIS A 115 6.74 12.92 11.41
CA HIS A 115 5.82 11.76 11.37
C HIS A 115 6.43 10.56 10.64
N PRO A 116 7.58 10.03 11.10
CA PRO A 116 8.23 8.90 10.43
C PRO A 116 7.37 7.62 10.49
N GLN A 117 6.51 7.48 11.50
CA GLN A 117 5.56 6.37 11.58
C GLN A 117 4.55 6.37 10.43
N TYR A 118 4.04 7.53 10.00
CA TYR A 118 3.10 7.59 8.88
C TYR A 118 3.79 7.34 7.54
N LEU A 119 5.03 7.84 7.38
CA LEU A 119 5.82 7.54 6.20
C LEU A 119 6.13 6.04 6.10
N SER A 120 6.55 5.42 7.19
CA SER A 120 6.88 3.98 7.21
C SER A 120 5.68 3.11 6.90
N LEU A 121 4.51 3.47 7.40
CA LEU A 121 3.26 2.79 7.07
C LEU A 121 2.85 3.02 5.60
N ALA A 122 3.08 4.21 5.05
CA ALA A 122 2.84 4.45 3.63
C ALA A 122 3.77 3.57 2.76
N VAL A 123 5.03 3.42 3.13
CA VAL A 123 5.99 2.51 2.46
C VAL A 123 5.56 1.06 2.59
N ALA A 124 5.17 0.61 3.79
CA ALA A 124 4.64 -0.74 3.99
C ALA A 124 3.38 -0.98 3.15
N GLY A 125 2.52 0.02 3.02
CA GLY A 125 1.31 -0.04 2.19
C GLY A 125 1.60 -0.19 0.69
N ILE A 126 2.68 0.41 0.17
CA ILE A 126 3.14 0.15 -1.21
C ILE A 126 3.54 -1.32 -1.35
N GLY A 127 4.36 -1.82 -0.41
CA GLY A 127 4.74 -3.23 -0.38
C GLY A 127 3.54 -4.14 -0.39
N LEU A 128 2.55 -3.82 0.45
CA LEU A 128 1.30 -4.56 0.51
C LEU A 128 0.51 -4.50 -0.80
N ALA A 129 0.40 -3.34 -1.45
CA ALA A 129 -0.30 -3.21 -2.72
C ALA A 129 0.36 -4.04 -3.84
N ILE A 130 1.68 -4.28 -3.76
CA ILE A 130 2.40 -5.18 -4.67
C ILE A 130 2.13 -6.64 -4.32
N LEU A 131 2.12 -6.99 -3.03
CA LEU A 131 1.86 -8.36 -2.57
C LEU A 131 0.40 -8.77 -2.78
N TRP A 132 -0.49 -7.80 -2.68
CA TRP A 132 -1.91 -7.92 -2.90
C TRP A 132 -2.37 -7.02 -4.06
N PRO A 133 -2.10 -7.40 -5.29
CA PRO A 133 -2.09 -6.49 -6.43
C PRO A 133 -3.49 -6.24 -7.03
N ARG A 134 -4.45 -5.80 -6.22
CA ARG A 134 -5.75 -5.31 -6.70
C ARG A 134 -5.75 -3.80 -6.83
N PHE A 135 -6.40 -3.27 -7.86
CA PHE A 135 -6.57 -1.83 -7.99
C PHE A 135 -7.29 -1.21 -6.80
N LEU A 136 -8.24 -1.92 -6.20
CA LEU A 136 -8.92 -1.49 -4.98
C LEU A 136 -7.93 -1.22 -3.84
N VAL A 137 -6.90 -2.07 -3.67
CA VAL A 137 -5.87 -1.89 -2.63
C VAL A 137 -5.05 -0.62 -2.89
N VAL A 138 -4.75 -0.31 -4.15
CA VAL A 138 -4.07 0.96 -4.51
C VAL A 138 -4.92 2.17 -4.12
N ILE A 139 -6.22 2.15 -4.41
CA ILE A 139 -7.14 3.23 -4.04
C ILE A 139 -7.25 3.37 -2.52
N LEU A 140 -7.35 2.25 -1.79
CA LEU A 140 -7.34 2.25 -0.32
C LEU A 140 -6.03 2.81 0.24
N TRP A 141 -4.90 2.46 -0.34
CA TRP A 141 -3.60 3.01 0.04
C TRP A 141 -3.53 4.53 -0.18
N ILE A 142 -3.97 5.04 -1.32
CA ILE A 142 -4.04 6.48 -1.59
C ILE A 142 -4.92 7.19 -0.54
N SER A 143 -6.08 6.61 -0.26
CA SER A 143 -7.01 7.14 0.76
C SER A 143 -6.37 7.16 2.16
N MET A 144 -5.63 6.10 2.50
CA MET A 144 -4.89 5.98 3.75
C MET A 144 -3.79 7.04 3.88
N VAL A 145 -2.99 7.27 2.82
CA VAL A 145 -1.96 8.32 2.80
C VAL A 145 -2.58 9.69 3.01
N PHE A 146 -3.73 9.96 2.39
CA PHE A 146 -4.47 11.20 2.61
C PHE A 146 -4.94 11.36 4.06
N VAL A 147 -5.51 10.29 4.65
CA VAL A 147 -5.94 10.31 6.06
C VAL A 147 -4.74 10.52 6.99
N TYR A 148 -3.58 9.92 6.73
CA TYR A 148 -2.37 10.16 7.52
C TYR A 148 -1.91 11.61 7.44
N TYR A 149 -1.96 12.21 6.28
CA TYR A 149 -1.65 13.63 6.17
C TYR A 149 -2.58 14.49 7.04
N LEU A 150 -3.88 14.18 7.06
CA LEU A 150 -4.83 14.91 7.91
C LEU A 150 -4.58 14.68 9.41
N LEU A 151 -4.24 13.44 9.80
CA LEU A 151 -3.88 13.10 11.19
C LEU A 151 -2.61 13.82 11.62
N ALA A 152 -1.57 13.83 10.79
CA ALA A 152 -0.33 14.54 11.05
C ALA A 152 -0.58 16.04 11.27
N ARG A 153 -1.41 16.66 10.42
CA ARG A 153 -1.78 18.08 10.61
C ARG A 153 -2.52 18.35 11.91
N ASP A 154 -3.41 17.47 12.30
CA ASP A 154 -4.16 17.64 13.55
C ASP A 154 -3.24 17.43 14.77
N GLU A 155 -2.32 16.47 14.69
CA GLU A 155 -1.32 16.22 15.72
C GLU A 155 -0.37 17.43 15.87
N GLU A 156 0.12 18.01 14.77
CA GLU A 156 0.96 19.21 14.80
C GLU A 156 0.23 20.40 15.45
N ARG A 157 -1.05 20.60 15.12
CA ARG A 157 -1.86 21.66 15.75
C ARG A 157 -1.99 21.47 17.28
N ARG A 158 -2.13 20.22 17.73
CA ARG A 158 -2.20 19.91 19.16
C ARG A 158 -0.87 20.12 19.85
N MET A 159 0.23 19.67 19.22
CA MET A 159 1.59 19.84 19.75
C MET A 159 1.99 21.30 19.84
N GLN A 160 1.64 22.14 18.86
CA GLN A 160 1.88 23.60 18.93
C GLN A 160 1.15 24.25 20.11
N LYS A 161 -0.07 23.81 20.43
CA LYS A 161 -0.83 24.31 21.58
C LYS A 161 -0.25 23.83 22.93
N GLN A 162 0.28 22.62 22.97
CA GLN A 162 0.84 22.04 24.20
C GLN A 162 2.27 22.51 24.47
N HIS A 163 3.04 22.81 23.43
CA HIS A 163 4.45 23.20 23.50
C HIS A 163 4.72 24.45 22.64
N PRO A 164 4.14 25.62 23.00
CA PRO A 164 4.16 26.80 22.16
C PRO A 164 5.57 27.39 21.94
N GLU A 165 6.49 27.16 22.86
CA GLU A 165 7.85 27.70 22.80
C GLU A 165 8.82 26.79 22.02
N THR A 166 8.72 25.48 22.19
CA THR A 166 9.69 24.53 21.65
C THR A 166 9.29 23.91 20.32
N TYR A 167 7.99 23.69 20.10
CA TYR A 167 7.51 22.99 18.92
C TYR A 167 7.65 23.82 17.62
N PRO A 168 7.48 25.16 17.59
CA PRO A 168 7.73 25.96 16.40
C PRO A 168 9.18 25.88 15.89
N GLU A 169 10.17 25.83 16.79
CA GLU A 169 11.58 25.65 16.40
C GLU A 169 11.83 24.27 15.79
N TYR A 170 11.21 23.23 16.35
CA TYR A 170 11.28 21.88 15.81
C TYR A 170 10.68 21.79 14.39
N ILE A 171 9.56 22.49 14.12
CA ILE A 171 8.98 22.57 12.77
C ILE A 171 9.93 23.23 11.77
N LYS A 172 10.69 24.26 12.19
CA LYS A 172 11.63 24.94 11.29
C LYS A 172 12.78 24.04 10.84
N THR A 173 13.20 23.11 11.66
CA THR A 173 14.35 22.24 11.41
C THR A 173 13.98 20.88 10.80
N THR A 174 12.74 20.45 10.93
CA THR A 174 12.27 19.13 10.52
C THR A 174 11.16 19.20 9.45
N GLY A 175 11.10 18.21 8.59
CA GLY A 175 9.99 18.08 7.65
C GLY A 175 8.82 17.28 8.24
N MET A 176 7.64 17.40 7.66
CA MET A 176 6.43 16.71 8.12
C MET A 176 6.47 15.22 7.84
N LEU A 177 6.59 14.83 6.57
CA LEU A 177 6.63 13.45 6.08
C LEU A 177 7.97 13.12 5.44
N LEU A 178 8.67 14.10 4.88
CA LEU A 178 9.97 13.95 4.24
C LEU A 178 11.00 14.82 4.96
N PRO A 179 12.32 14.57 4.81
CA PRO A 179 13.33 15.48 5.34
C PRO A 179 13.11 16.90 4.84
N LYS A 180 13.35 17.90 5.70
CA LYS A 180 13.07 19.31 5.44
C LYS A 180 13.60 19.80 4.09
N ARG A 181 14.83 19.42 3.74
CA ARG A 181 15.46 19.78 2.46
C ARG A 181 14.65 19.32 1.24
N VAL A 182 14.06 18.13 1.32
CA VAL A 182 13.24 17.56 0.24
C VAL A 182 11.88 18.26 0.18
N GLU A 183 11.25 18.52 1.32
CA GLU A 183 9.97 19.23 1.39
C GLU A 183 10.08 20.65 0.84
N ASP A 184 11.18 21.34 1.13
CA ASP A 184 11.43 22.70 0.61
C ASP A 184 11.69 22.68 -0.90
N ALA A 185 12.43 21.71 -1.41
CA ALA A 185 12.72 21.56 -2.84
C ALA A 185 11.47 21.33 -3.68
N ILE A 186 10.48 20.56 -3.17
CA ILE A 186 9.22 20.27 -3.86
C ILE A 186 8.09 21.24 -3.47
N HIS A 187 8.41 22.35 -2.78
CA HIS A 187 7.45 23.34 -2.30
C HIS A 187 6.29 22.74 -1.48
N PHE A 188 6.56 21.65 -0.77
CA PHE A 188 5.56 20.96 0.05
C PHE A 188 5.08 21.80 1.25
N SER A 189 5.75 22.90 1.55
CA SER A 189 5.34 23.87 2.57
C SER A 189 4.05 24.61 2.23
N THR A 190 3.73 24.81 0.95
CA THR A 190 2.54 25.52 0.49
C THR A 190 1.33 24.59 0.36
N GLY A 191 0.10 25.13 0.50
CA GLY A 191 -1.14 24.35 0.32
C GLY A 191 -1.26 23.78 -1.10
N GLY A 192 -0.92 24.56 -2.11
CA GLY A 192 -0.90 24.12 -3.51
C GLY A 192 0.14 23.04 -3.78
N GLY A 193 1.35 23.17 -3.22
CA GLY A 193 2.41 22.18 -3.34
C GLY A 193 2.03 20.84 -2.72
N LYS A 194 1.34 20.84 -1.57
CA LYS A 194 0.84 19.62 -0.94
C LYS A 194 -0.21 18.91 -1.78
N ALA A 195 -1.15 19.67 -2.33
CA ALA A 195 -2.18 19.10 -3.22
C ALA A 195 -1.55 18.54 -4.50
N ALA A 196 -0.62 19.27 -5.12
CA ALA A 196 0.11 18.80 -6.29
C ALA A 196 0.91 17.53 -5.99
N ALA A 197 1.65 17.48 -4.88
CA ALA A 197 2.39 16.27 -4.46
C ALA A 197 1.46 15.07 -4.26
N PHE A 198 0.31 15.26 -3.63
CA PHE A 198 -0.66 14.19 -3.44
C PHE A 198 -1.22 13.68 -4.79
N ILE A 199 -1.58 14.59 -5.70
CA ILE A 199 -2.07 14.23 -7.03
C ILE A 199 -1.00 13.44 -7.81
N VAL A 200 0.27 13.89 -7.76
CA VAL A 200 1.39 13.19 -8.40
C VAL A 200 1.57 11.79 -7.83
N VAL A 201 1.56 11.64 -6.51
CA VAL A 201 1.68 10.32 -5.86
C VAL A 201 0.53 9.41 -6.25
N ALA A 202 -0.71 9.92 -6.24
CA ALA A 202 -1.88 9.16 -6.65
C ALA A 202 -1.81 8.74 -8.14
N ALA A 203 -1.42 9.67 -9.02
CA ALA A 203 -1.25 9.41 -10.44
C ALA A 203 -0.16 8.38 -10.72
N LEU A 204 0.99 8.47 -10.02
CA LEU A 204 2.07 7.49 -10.14
C LEU A 204 1.65 6.11 -9.63
N ALA A 205 0.90 6.04 -8.52
CA ALA A 205 0.43 4.77 -7.98
C ALA A 205 -0.57 4.09 -8.93
N VAL A 206 -1.59 4.80 -9.39
CA VAL A 206 -2.60 4.25 -10.30
C VAL A 206 -2.00 3.99 -11.68
N GLY A 207 -1.26 4.94 -12.25
CA GLY A 207 -0.59 4.80 -13.54
C GLY A 207 0.43 3.66 -13.52
N GLY A 208 1.24 3.56 -12.46
CA GLY A 208 2.19 2.47 -12.27
C GLY A 208 1.49 1.11 -12.19
N ALA A 209 0.34 1.01 -11.52
CA ALA A 209 -0.44 -0.22 -11.49
C ALA A 209 -0.98 -0.60 -12.88
N PHE A 210 -1.46 0.37 -13.67
CA PHE A 210 -1.89 0.11 -15.05
C PHE A 210 -0.73 -0.30 -15.95
N LEU A 211 0.42 0.37 -15.86
CA LEU A 211 1.62 0.01 -16.61
C LEU A 211 2.12 -1.39 -16.24
N LEU A 212 2.13 -1.71 -14.94
CA LEU A 212 2.52 -3.05 -14.48
C LEU A 212 1.53 -4.12 -14.97
N ARG A 213 0.23 -3.81 -15.02
CA ARG A 213 -0.77 -4.70 -15.60
C ARG A 213 -0.52 -4.95 -17.08
N ASP A 214 -0.30 -3.88 -17.84
CA ASP A 214 -0.03 -3.96 -19.27
C ASP A 214 1.22 -4.80 -19.53
N TYR A 215 2.31 -4.52 -18.81
CA TYR A 215 3.52 -5.32 -18.88
C TYR A 215 3.25 -6.79 -18.53
N THR A 216 2.51 -7.04 -17.45
CA THR A 216 2.20 -8.41 -16.99
C THR A 216 1.42 -9.19 -18.05
N VAL A 217 0.39 -8.58 -18.66
CA VAL A 217 -0.43 -9.23 -19.69
C VAL A 217 0.41 -9.58 -20.93
N HIS A 218 1.32 -8.71 -21.35
CA HIS A 218 2.12 -8.93 -22.54
C HIS A 218 3.33 -9.88 -22.35
N HIS A 219 3.78 -10.10 -21.11
CA HIS A 219 4.97 -10.89 -20.82
C HIS A 219 4.70 -12.20 -20.07
N LEU A 220 3.45 -12.49 -19.75
CA LEU A 220 3.08 -13.80 -19.23
C LEU A 220 2.83 -14.76 -20.41
N PRO A 221 3.48 -15.92 -20.42
CA PRO A 221 3.20 -16.97 -21.40
C PRO A 221 1.85 -17.61 -21.05
N VAL A 222 0.78 -17.03 -21.55
CA VAL A 222 -0.57 -17.54 -21.36
C VAL A 222 -0.97 -18.35 -22.59
N TRP A 223 -1.31 -19.61 -22.36
CA TRP A 223 -1.99 -20.42 -23.37
C TRP A 223 -3.51 -20.37 -23.11
N ALA A 224 -4.29 -20.02 -24.11
CA ALA A 224 -5.73 -19.92 -24.01
C ALA A 224 -6.40 -20.56 -25.23
N GLU A 225 -7.21 -21.58 -25.00
CA GLU A 225 -8.01 -22.22 -26.05
C GLU A 225 -9.37 -22.67 -25.48
N SER A 226 -10.44 -22.44 -26.24
CA SER A 226 -11.81 -22.72 -25.81
C SER A 226 -12.15 -22.01 -24.47
N ASN A 227 -12.44 -22.74 -23.42
CA ASN A 227 -12.72 -22.24 -22.08
C ASN A 227 -11.59 -22.47 -21.08
N ILE A 228 -10.41 -22.89 -21.55
CA ILE A 228 -9.26 -23.23 -20.71
C ILE A 228 -8.20 -22.16 -20.88
N VAL A 229 -7.71 -21.65 -19.74
CA VAL A 229 -6.57 -20.75 -19.67
C VAL A 229 -5.52 -21.41 -18.81
N ALA A 230 -4.34 -21.68 -19.38
CA ALA A 230 -3.21 -22.27 -18.69
C ALA A 230 -2.04 -21.29 -18.66
N LEU A 231 -1.37 -21.21 -17.52
CA LEU A 231 -0.16 -20.41 -17.32
C LEU A 231 1.01 -21.35 -16.99
N PRO A 232 2.01 -21.49 -17.87
CA PRO A 232 3.23 -22.22 -17.54
C PRO A 232 3.95 -21.52 -16.37
N ILE A 233 4.33 -22.30 -15.37
CA ILE A 233 4.98 -21.80 -14.14
C ILE A 233 6.50 -21.98 -14.24
N VAL A 234 6.94 -23.02 -14.93
CA VAL A 234 8.35 -23.35 -15.11
C VAL A 234 8.75 -23.15 -16.58
N PRO A 235 9.97 -22.69 -16.89
CA PRO A 235 10.41 -22.42 -18.27
C PRO A 235 10.28 -23.59 -19.26
N GLY A 236 10.14 -24.81 -18.82
CA GLY A 236 9.94 -25.99 -19.69
C GLY A 236 8.47 -26.37 -19.94
N ASP A 237 7.55 -25.77 -19.19
CA ASP A 237 6.12 -26.18 -19.22
C ASP A 237 5.40 -25.74 -20.50
N GLN A 238 5.87 -24.72 -21.19
CA GLN A 238 5.18 -24.18 -22.37
C GLN A 238 5.07 -25.21 -23.50
N GLY A 239 6.16 -25.88 -23.83
CA GLY A 239 6.14 -26.94 -24.85
C GLY A 239 5.34 -28.16 -24.41
N MET A 240 5.33 -28.48 -23.13
CA MET A 240 4.53 -29.56 -22.57
C MET A 240 3.03 -29.23 -22.57
N LEU A 241 2.68 -27.97 -22.28
CA LEU A 241 1.30 -27.51 -22.34
C LEU A 241 0.73 -27.59 -23.75
N GLU A 242 1.45 -27.08 -24.74
CA GLU A 242 1.03 -27.14 -26.15
C GLU A 242 0.77 -28.59 -26.60
N PHE A 243 1.64 -29.53 -26.22
CA PHE A 243 1.50 -30.93 -26.56
C PHE A 243 0.34 -31.63 -25.78
N ARG A 244 0.26 -31.42 -24.47
CA ARG A 244 -0.73 -32.11 -23.61
C ARG A 244 -2.14 -31.54 -23.74
N MET A 245 -2.26 -30.25 -24.01
CA MET A 245 -3.58 -29.62 -24.15
C MET A 245 -4.29 -30.05 -25.41
N ALA A 246 -3.56 -30.33 -26.50
CA ALA A 246 -4.14 -30.94 -27.69
C ALA A 246 -4.80 -32.30 -27.40
N ASP A 247 -4.17 -33.11 -26.51
CA ASP A 247 -4.74 -34.39 -26.08
C ASP A 247 -5.95 -34.22 -25.16
N ILE A 248 -5.90 -33.25 -24.22
CA ILE A 248 -6.98 -33.02 -23.25
C ILE A 248 -8.25 -32.49 -23.94
N LEU A 249 -8.12 -31.66 -24.95
CA LEU A 249 -9.25 -31.11 -25.68
C LEU A 249 -9.94 -32.14 -26.60
N GLN A 250 -9.31 -33.29 -26.85
CA GLN A 250 -9.89 -34.40 -27.63
C GLN A 250 -10.66 -35.39 -26.78
N VAL A 251 -10.64 -35.24 -25.44
CA VAL A 251 -11.43 -36.11 -24.56
C VAL A 251 -12.88 -35.64 -24.53
N PRO A 252 -13.85 -36.50 -24.93
CA PRO A 252 -15.26 -36.11 -25.00
C PRO A 252 -15.91 -35.83 -23.64
#